data_b964c1397f414ff406c66fae0314a572
#
_entry.id   b964c1397f414ff406c66fae0314a572
#
_cell.length_a   1.000
_cell.length_b   1.000
_cell.length_c   1.000
_cell.angle_alpha   90.00
_cell.angle_beta   90.00
_cell.angle_gamma   90.00
#
_symmetry.space_group_name_H-M   'P 1'
#
loop_
_entity.id
_entity.type
_entity.pdbx_description
1 polymer ?
#
loop_
_entity_poly.entity_id
_entity_poly.type
_entity_poly.pdbx_seq_one_letter_code
_entity_poly.pdbx_strand_id
1 'polypeptide(L)'
;GESILQAAQRQGTVIPRLCFSDGLRADGNCRACVVEIAGERSLAPSCCRTPSPGMQVLARSARALKSQKMVVELLLADLPEQGHRHVDGDAQRPHGELSACADTLGVVPRPALTALRRSQPAPDLSHPAMAVNLDACIQCTRCVRACRETQMNDVIGVLHRGAQAQIAFDIGDAMGASSCVACGECVQACPTGALMPKTQMGSQAVDRRVDSVCPFCGVGCLITYNVRDEQIVSVDGRPGPANDGRLCVKGRFGFDYAHHAARLTRPLIRKAGVPKDPDHLHRNLHWSEVFREASWDEALDLAAGRLVALRDTHGKKALAGFGSAKGSNEEAYLFQKLV
;
A
#
# COMPACT_ATOMS: atom_id res chain seq x y z
N GLY A 1 2.30 -19.92 17.95
CA GLY A 1 0.97 -20.56 18.10
C GLY A 1 -0.14 -19.61 17.70
N GLU A 2 -1.31 -20.17 17.36
CA GLU A 2 -2.49 -19.40 16.97
C GLU A 2 -3.05 -18.62 18.16
N SER A 3 -3.45 -17.36 17.94
CA SER A 3 -4.13 -16.55 18.97
C SER A 3 -5.63 -16.85 19.05
N ILE A 4 -6.28 -16.47 20.15
CA ILE A 4 -7.75 -16.57 20.28
C ILE A 4 -8.45 -15.83 19.13
N LEU A 5 -7.93 -14.67 18.71
CA LEU A 5 -8.48 -13.90 17.59
C LEU A 5 -8.45 -14.68 16.28
N GLN A 6 -7.32 -15.32 15.96
CA GLN A 6 -7.15 -16.12 14.75
C GLN A 6 -8.03 -17.40 14.80
N ALA A 7 -8.06 -18.08 15.93
CA ALA A 7 -8.93 -19.25 16.14
C ALA A 7 -10.42 -18.88 15.96
N ALA A 8 -10.85 -17.75 16.51
CA ALA A 8 -12.21 -17.26 16.37
C ALA A 8 -12.54 -16.94 14.89
N GLN A 9 -11.62 -16.26 14.19
CA GLN A 9 -11.78 -15.94 12.76
C GLN A 9 -11.93 -17.18 11.91
N ARG A 10 -11.10 -18.21 12.15
CA ARG A 10 -11.19 -19.51 11.46
C ARG A 10 -12.53 -20.21 11.69
N GLN A 11 -13.18 -19.96 12.84
CA GLN A 11 -14.51 -20.48 13.17
C GLN A 11 -15.66 -19.53 12.74
N GLY A 12 -15.37 -18.49 11.96
CA GLY A 12 -16.38 -17.53 11.48
C GLY A 12 -16.84 -16.50 12.53
N THR A 13 -16.18 -16.45 13.70
CA THR A 13 -16.49 -15.46 14.74
C THR A 13 -15.64 -14.20 14.54
N VAL A 14 -16.29 -13.08 14.23
CA VAL A 14 -15.62 -11.79 14.06
C VAL A 14 -15.44 -11.11 15.40
N ILE A 15 -14.20 -10.83 15.78
CA ILE A 15 -13.81 -10.02 16.94
C ILE A 15 -13.21 -8.72 16.40
N PRO A 16 -13.65 -7.52 16.87
CA PRO A 16 -13.09 -6.25 16.44
C PRO A 16 -11.57 -6.18 16.67
N ARG A 17 -10.83 -5.62 15.74
CA ARG A 17 -9.37 -5.44 15.87
C ARG A 17 -8.92 -4.17 15.17
N LEU A 18 -7.93 -3.47 15.72
CA LEU A 18 -7.34 -2.27 15.13
C LEU A 18 -5.82 -2.29 15.16
N CYS A 19 -5.19 -2.54 16.30
CA CYS A 19 -3.73 -2.60 16.39
C CYS A 19 -3.13 -3.91 15.85
N PHE A 20 -3.91 -4.97 15.72
CA PHE A 20 -3.47 -6.22 15.10
C PHE A 20 -3.81 -6.23 13.60
N SER A 21 -2.89 -6.67 12.81
CA SER A 21 -3.04 -7.01 11.39
C SER A 21 -2.25 -8.27 11.09
N ASP A 22 -2.74 -9.08 10.18
CA ASP A 22 -2.01 -10.30 9.79
C ASP A 22 -0.64 -9.91 9.22
N GLY A 23 0.39 -10.69 9.55
CA GLY A 23 1.78 -10.41 9.20
C GLY A 23 2.51 -9.42 10.12
N LEU A 24 1.83 -8.83 11.11
CA LEU A 24 2.46 -8.00 12.14
C LEU A 24 2.38 -8.68 13.51
N ARG A 25 3.40 -8.49 14.34
CA ARG A 25 3.39 -8.96 15.74
C ARG A 25 2.20 -8.34 16.50
N ALA A 26 1.56 -9.12 17.35
CA ALA A 26 0.48 -8.63 18.19
C ALA A 26 1.03 -7.74 19.32
N ASP A 27 0.45 -6.55 19.51
CA ASP A 27 0.84 -5.59 20.54
C ASP A 27 -0.19 -5.48 21.69
N GLY A 28 -1.46 -5.76 21.40
CA GLY A 28 -2.55 -5.70 22.38
C GLY A 28 -2.83 -4.31 22.94
N ASN A 29 -2.34 -3.24 22.32
CA ASN A 29 -2.40 -1.87 22.85
C ASN A 29 -3.78 -1.20 22.69
N CYS A 30 -4.52 -1.43 21.58
CA CYS A 30 -5.81 -0.77 21.35
C CYS A 30 -6.97 -1.32 22.19
N ARG A 31 -6.89 -2.56 22.66
CA ARG A 31 -7.94 -3.25 23.44
C ARG A 31 -9.32 -3.39 22.76
N ALA A 32 -9.44 -3.11 21.46
CA ALA A 32 -10.67 -3.34 20.72
C ALA A 32 -11.06 -4.83 20.66
N CYS A 33 -10.08 -5.74 20.74
CA CYS A 33 -10.26 -7.18 20.59
C CYS A 33 -10.46 -7.94 21.92
N VAL A 34 -10.80 -7.26 23.03
CA VAL A 34 -10.93 -7.95 24.31
C VAL A 34 -12.10 -8.92 24.33
N VAL A 35 -11.89 -10.05 24.98
CA VAL A 35 -12.87 -11.12 25.18
C VAL A 35 -12.93 -11.50 26.65
N GLU A 36 -14.03 -12.12 27.06
CA GLU A 36 -14.15 -12.72 28.38
C GLU A 36 -13.75 -14.19 28.32
N ILE A 37 -12.92 -14.63 29.27
CA ILE A 37 -12.56 -16.03 29.42
C ILE A 37 -13.18 -16.52 30.73
N ALA A 38 -13.94 -17.61 30.66
CA ALA A 38 -14.61 -18.19 31.83
C ALA A 38 -13.59 -18.49 32.93
N GLY A 39 -13.88 -18.03 34.14
CA GLY A 39 -13.01 -18.19 35.31
C GLY A 39 -11.92 -17.13 35.44
N GLU A 40 -11.71 -16.23 34.44
CA GLU A 40 -10.78 -15.12 34.55
C GLU A 40 -11.45 -13.83 35.03
N ARG A 41 -10.77 -13.10 35.93
CA ARG A 41 -11.28 -11.84 36.48
C ARG A 41 -11.28 -10.70 35.48
N SER A 42 -10.29 -10.65 34.60
CA SER A 42 -10.08 -9.56 33.63
C SER A 42 -10.39 -10.00 32.21
N LEU A 43 -10.82 -9.04 31.38
CA LEU A 43 -10.92 -9.26 29.94
C LEU A 43 -9.52 -9.43 29.33
N ALA A 44 -9.37 -10.39 28.41
CA ALA A 44 -8.11 -10.71 27.74
C ALA A 44 -8.08 -10.14 26.31
N PRO A 45 -6.96 -9.54 25.84
CA PRO A 45 -6.79 -9.17 24.44
C PRO A 45 -6.61 -10.43 23.59
N SER A 46 -7.63 -10.76 22.79
CA SER A 46 -7.65 -12.00 22.00
C SER A 46 -6.52 -12.10 20.97
N CYS A 47 -5.98 -10.99 20.50
CA CYS A 47 -4.84 -10.97 19.58
C CYS A 47 -3.51 -11.43 20.21
N CYS A 48 -3.36 -11.31 21.53
CA CYS A 48 -2.14 -11.67 22.27
C CYS A 48 -2.26 -12.96 23.08
N ARG A 49 -3.48 -13.47 23.25
CA ARG A 49 -3.73 -14.66 24.08
C ARG A 49 -3.80 -15.92 23.23
N THR A 50 -3.01 -16.90 23.56
CA THR A 50 -3.09 -18.24 22.96
C THR A 50 -4.18 -19.06 23.63
N PRO A 51 -5.05 -19.75 22.89
CA PRO A 51 -6.04 -20.66 23.49
C PRO A 51 -5.37 -21.88 24.11
N SER A 52 -5.99 -22.42 25.16
CA SER A 52 -5.59 -23.66 25.80
C SER A 52 -6.74 -24.66 25.79
N PRO A 53 -6.45 -25.99 25.92
CA PRO A 53 -7.49 -27.01 25.99
C PRO A 53 -8.51 -26.72 27.09
N GLY A 54 -9.80 -26.81 26.77
CA GLY A 54 -10.90 -26.54 27.73
C GLY A 54 -11.19 -25.04 27.97
N MET A 55 -10.44 -24.11 27.39
CA MET A 55 -10.71 -22.68 27.54
C MET A 55 -12.05 -22.31 26.90
N GLN A 56 -12.91 -21.68 27.67
CA GLN A 56 -14.19 -21.15 27.19
C GLN A 56 -14.07 -19.65 26.97
N VAL A 57 -14.18 -19.20 25.71
CA VAL A 57 -14.02 -17.79 25.31
C VAL A 57 -15.36 -17.22 24.89
N LEU A 58 -15.78 -16.14 25.52
CA LEU A 58 -17.03 -15.41 25.28
C LEU A 58 -16.70 -14.07 24.58
N ALA A 59 -16.66 -14.10 23.26
CA ALA A 59 -16.30 -12.95 22.44
C ALA A 59 -17.36 -11.84 22.46
N ARG A 60 -18.63 -12.20 22.75
CA ARG A 60 -19.81 -11.31 22.72
C ARG A 60 -20.56 -11.27 24.06
N SER A 61 -19.90 -11.57 25.18
CA SER A 61 -20.52 -11.32 26.48
C SER A 61 -20.86 -9.84 26.68
N ALA A 62 -21.85 -9.54 27.51
CA ALA A 62 -22.22 -8.15 27.80
C ALA A 62 -21.03 -7.30 28.25
N ARG A 63 -20.13 -7.90 29.04
CA ARG A 63 -18.90 -7.27 29.54
C ARG A 63 -17.89 -7.00 28.45
N ALA A 64 -17.64 -7.97 27.56
CA ALA A 64 -16.73 -7.81 26.43
C ALA A 64 -17.26 -6.75 25.44
N LEU A 65 -18.53 -6.84 25.05
CA LEU A 65 -19.17 -5.87 24.14
C LEU A 65 -19.15 -4.46 24.72
N LYS A 66 -19.43 -4.28 26.01
CA LYS A 66 -19.37 -2.96 26.65
C LYS A 66 -17.96 -2.37 26.53
N SER A 67 -16.93 -3.14 26.79
CA SER A 67 -15.52 -2.69 26.71
C SER A 67 -15.13 -2.37 25.26
N GLN A 68 -15.45 -3.24 24.30
CA GLN A 68 -15.18 -3.03 22.88
C GLN A 68 -15.84 -1.75 22.36
N LYS A 69 -17.12 -1.53 22.69
CA LYS A 69 -17.88 -0.31 22.32
C LYS A 69 -17.25 0.95 22.89
N MET A 70 -16.89 0.95 24.18
CA MET A 70 -16.26 2.10 24.83
C MET A 70 -14.91 2.44 24.19
N VAL A 71 -14.08 1.45 23.87
CA VAL A 71 -12.79 1.68 23.20
C VAL A 71 -12.99 2.30 21.84
N VAL A 72 -13.87 1.75 21.01
CA VAL A 72 -14.14 2.27 19.67
C VAL A 72 -14.75 3.66 19.72
N GLU A 73 -15.65 3.92 20.67
CA GLU A 73 -16.25 5.25 20.89
C GLU A 73 -15.19 6.31 21.25
N LEU A 74 -14.28 5.98 22.17
CA LEU A 74 -13.19 6.89 22.57
C LEU A 74 -12.25 7.19 21.42
N LEU A 75 -11.89 6.18 20.62
CA LEU A 75 -11.05 6.37 19.44
C LEU A 75 -11.73 7.26 18.39
N LEU A 76 -13.02 7.03 18.10
CA LEU A 76 -13.76 7.86 17.15
C LEU A 76 -13.95 9.30 17.63
N ALA A 77 -14.19 9.50 18.92
CA ALA A 77 -14.38 10.83 19.49
C ALA A 77 -13.13 11.72 19.38
N ASP A 78 -11.96 11.11 19.29
CA ASP A 78 -10.67 11.83 19.16
C ASP A 78 -10.29 12.15 17.71
N LEU A 79 -11.01 11.59 16.71
CA LEU A 79 -10.73 11.82 15.29
C LEU A 79 -11.49 13.03 14.72
N PRO A 80 -11.01 13.64 13.63
CA PRO A 80 -11.72 14.73 12.97
C PRO A 80 -13.05 14.25 12.37
N GLU A 81 -14.02 15.15 12.19
CA GLU A 81 -15.29 14.82 11.53
C GLU A 81 -15.08 14.39 10.07
N GLN A 82 -14.21 15.12 9.37
CA GLN A 82 -13.76 14.75 8.03
C GLN A 82 -12.52 13.87 8.16
N GLY A 83 -12.69 12.58 7.92
CA GLY A 83 -11.56 11.65 7.91
C GLY A 83 -10.86 11.64 6.56
N HIS A 84 -9.79 10.85 6.51
CA HIS A 84 -8.90 10.80 5.35
C HIS A 84 -9.03 9.51 4.54
N ARG A 85 -9.62 8.44 5.10
CA ARG A 85 -9.73 7.14 4.45
C ARG A 85 -11.16 6.64 4.48
N HIS A 86 -11.90 6.93 3.44
CA HIS A 86 -13.29 6.51 3.29
C HIS A 86 -13.39 5.02 2.94
N VAL A 87 -14.24 4.28 3.64
CA VAL A 87 -14.56 2.90 3.30
C VAL A 87 -15.50 2.90 2.11
N ASP A 88 -15.09 2.26 1.03
CA ASP A 88 -15.84 2.19 -0.23
C ASP A 88 -16.30 3.55 -0.78
N GLY A 89 -15.59 4.64 -0.41
CA GLY A 89 -15.92 6.01 -0.80
C GLY A 89 -17.11 6.63 -0.07
N ASP A 90 -17.63 5.96 0.94
CA ASP A 90 -18.75 6.47 1.75
C ASP A 90 -18.26 7.58 2.68
N ALA A 91 -18.79 8.78 2.49
CA ALA A 91 -18.47 9.94 3.32
C ALA A 91 -18.86 9.74 4.81
N GLN A 92 -19.78 8.83 5.11
CA GLN A 92 -20.17 8.49 6.48
C GLN A 92 -19.19 7.51 7.15
N ARG A 93 -18.24 6.96 6.39
CA ARG A 93 -17.21 6.01 6.86
C ARG A 93 -15.80 6.55 6.64
N PRO A 94 -15.46 7.72 7.19
CA PRO A 94 -14.25 8.46 6.81
C PRO A 94 -12.96 7.94 7.48
N HIS A 95 -13.04 6.94 8.37
CA HIS A 95 -11.92 6.50 9.21
C HIS A 95 -11.50 5.03 8.96
N GLY A 96 -11.67 4.55 7.75
CA GLY A 96 -11.19 3.23 7.34
C GLY A 96 -11.68 2.08 8.23
N GLU A 97 -10.77 1.24 8.70
CA GLU A 97 -11.09 0.08 9.55
C GLU A 97 -11.80 0.46 10.87
N LEU A 98 -11.54 1.66 11.40
CA LEU A 98 -12.22 2.11 12.62
C LEU A 98 -13.71 2.37 12.38
N SER A 99 -14.09 2.98 11.23
CA SER A 99 -15.50 3.12 10.85
C SER A 99 -16.18 1.76 10.71
N ALA A 100 -15.53 0.80 10.05
CA ALA A 100 -16.07 -0.56 9.94
C ALA A 100 -16.24 -1.27 11.31
N CYS A 101 -15.33 -1.04 12.26
CA CYS A 101 -15.49 -1.52 13.64
C CYS A 101 -16.67 -0.85 14.34
N ALA A 102 -16.85 0.46 14.16
CA ALA A 102 -17.96 1.22 14.75
C ALA A 102 -19.32 0.72 14.24
N ASP A 103 -19.44 0.51 12.93
CA ASP A 103 -20.68 -0.02 12.32
C ASP A 103 -21.00 -1.41 12.87
N THR A 104 -20.01 -2.30 12.93
CA THR A 104 -20.19 -3.67 13.46
C THR A 104 -20.67 -3.67 14.91
N LEU A 105 -20.24 -2.71 15.70
CA LEU A 105 -20.58 -2.57 17.11
C LEU A 105 -21.79 -1.66 17.35
N GLY A 106 -22.29 -0.95 16.35
CA GLY A 106 -23.35 0.05 16.48
C GLY A 106 -22.93 1.20 17.40
N VAL A 107 -21.75 1.80 17.14
CA VAL A 107 -21.15 2.85 17.98
C VAL A 107 -21.20 4.19 17.26
N VAL A 108 -21.71 5.20 17.94
CA VAL A 108 -21.64 6.62 17.55
C VAL A 108 -21.03 7.38 18.74
N PRO A 109 -20.04 8.25 18.53
CA PRO A 109 -19.43 8.97 19.63
C PRO A 109 -20.38 9.98 20.26
N ARG A 110 -20.41 10.03 21.58
CA ARG A 110 -21.20 11.01 22.32
C ARG A 110 -20.57 12.40 22.21
N PRO A 111 -21.38 13.48 22.08
CA PRO A 111 -20.88 14.86 21.97
C PRO A 111 -19.94 15.28 23.12
N ALA A 112 -20.21 14.82 24.34
CA ALA A 112 -19.36 15.09 25.48
C ALA A 112 -17.93 14.54 25.36
N LEU A 113 -17.73 13.48 24.59
CA LEU A 113 -16.39 12.92 24.31
C LEU A 113 -15.70 13.67 23.17
N THR A 114 -16.43 14.05 22.13
CA THR A 114 -15.86 14.81 21.01
C THR A 114 -15.35 16.19 21.45
N ALA A 115 -15.95 16.77 22.49
CA ALA A 115 -15.50 18.01 23.11
C ALA A 115 -14.11 17.91 23.77
N LEU A 116 -13.63 16.68 24.04
CA LEU A 116 -12.33 16.40 24.64
C LEU A 116 -11.25 16.04 23.60
N ARG A 117 -11.55 16.22 22.31
CA ARG A 117 -10.63 15.92 21.20
C ARG A 117 -9.28 16.61 21.40
N ARG A 118 -8.21 15.86 21.17
CA ARG A 118 -6.84 16.38 21.25
C ARG A 118 -6.57 17.38 20.13
N SER A 119 -5.75 18.41 20.43
CA SER A 119 -5.12 19.21 19.38
C SER A 119 -4.14 18.34 18.60
N GLN A 120 -4.20 18.40 17.29
CA GLN A 120 -3.34 17.62 16.42
C GLN A 120 -2.41 18.54 15.60
N PRO A 121 -1.20 18.08 15.26
CA PRO A 121 -0.32 18.83 14.38
C PRO A 121 -0.93 18.96 12.97
N ALA A 122 -0.49 19.99 12.25
CA ALA A 122 -0.84 20.14 10.85
C ALA A 122 -0.38 18.93 10.02
N PRO A 123 -1.05 18.61 8.90
CA PRO A 123 -0.62 17.55 8.01
C PRO A 123 0.80 17.78 7.50
N ASP A 124 1.61 16.71 7.45
CA ASP A 124 2.91 16.73 6.79
C ASP A 124 2.77 16.20 5.35
N LEU A 125 2.98 17.08 4.39
CA LEU A 125 2.93 16.79 2.96
C LEU A 125 4.32 16.86 2.30
N SER A 126 5.38 16.83 3.07
CA SER A 126 6.76 16.96 2.58
C SER A 126 7.20 15.79 1.72
N HIS A 127 6.75 14.56 2.02
CA HIS A 127 7.13 13.37 1.26
C HIS A 127 6.47 13.36 -0.13
N PRO A 128 7.20 13.02 -1.24
CA PRO A 128 6.66 13.10 -2.60
C PRO A 128 5.42 12.21 -2.84
N ALA A 129 5.37 11.03 -2.26
CA ALA A 129 4.32 10.04 -2.54
C ALA A 129 3.33 9.80 -1.39
N MET A 130 3.64 10.23 -0.18
CA MET A 130 2.85 9.93 1.02
C MET A 130 2.43 11.20 1.77
N ALA A 131 1.26 11.16 2.40
CA ALA A 131 0.75 12.18 3.29
C ALA A 131 0.65 11.64 4.71
N VAL A 132 0.94 12.48 5.69
CA VAL A 132 0.86 12.20 7.13
C VAL A 132 -0.19 13.10 7.75
N ASN A 133 -1.28 12.52 8.26
CA ASN A 133 -2.44 13.19 8.87
C ASN A 133 -2.60 12.67 10.30
N LEU A 134 -1.80 13.17 11.23
CA LEU A 134 -1.79 12.64 12.61
C LEU A 134 -3.07 12.94 13.40
N ASP A 135 -3.93 13.83 12.91
CA ASP A 135 -5.28 14.03 13.42
C ASP A 135 -6.16 12.76 13.33
N ALA A 136 -5.89 11.89 12.34
CA ALA A 136 -6.54 10.60 12.20
C ALA A 136 -5.78 9.43 12.88
N CYS A 137 -4.71 9.72 13.62
CA CYS A 137 -3.88 8.68 14.23
C CYS A 137 -4.47 8.14 15.54
N ILE A 138 -4.81 6.84 15.58
CA ILE A 138 -5.30 6.12 16.77
C ILE A 138 -4.16 5.47 17.58
N GLN A 139 -2.92 5.79 17.31
CA GLN A 139 -1.72 5.27 17.99
C GLN A 139 -1.66 3.74 18.06
N CYS A 140 -2.15 3.07 17.05
CA CYS A 140 -2.16 1.60 16.98
C CYS A 140 -0.78 0.97 16.75
N THR A 141 0.24 1.76 16.45
CA THR A 141 1.64 1.37 16.20
C THR A 141 1.84 0.39 15.04
N ARG A 142 0.83 0.14 14.17
CA ARG A 142 0.98 -0.76 13.02
C ARG A 142 2.06 -0.25 12.05
N CYS A 143 2.10 1.06 11.80
CA CYS A 143 3.13 1.69 10.96
C CYS A 143 4.55 1.54 11.53
N VAL A 144 4.71 1.65 12.85
CA VAL A 144 6.00 1.43 13.54
C VAL A 144 6.50 0.00 13.31
N ARG A 145 5.62 -0.99 13.55
CA ARG A 145 5.96 -2.40 13.36
C ARG A 145 6.18 -2.75 11.88
N ALA A 146 5.37 -2.21 10.98
CA ALA A 146 5.56 -2.40 9.54
C ALA A 146 6.92 -1.84 9.08
N CYS A 147 7.33 -0.67 9.57
CA CYS A 147 8.62 -0.09 9.26
C CYS A 147 9.79 -0.88 9.89
N ARG A 148 9.70 -1.18 11.17
CA ARG A 148 10.77 -1.81 11.95
C ARG A 148 10.88 -3.30 11.71
N GLU A 149 9.76 -4.05 11.82
CA GLU A 149 9.78 -5.51 11.85
C GLU A 149 9.60 -6.13 10.45
N THR A 150 8.87 -5.46 9.55
CA THR A 150 8.59 -5.96 8.20
C THR A 150 9.61 -5.51 7.18
N GLN A 151 9.93 -4.20 7.17
CA GLN A 151 10.86 -3.60 6.21
C GLN A 151 12.27 -3.39 6.76
N MET A 152 12.48 -3.57 8.06
CA MET A 152 13.77 -3.43 8.75
C MET A 152 14.44 -2.04 8.57
N ASN A 153 13.62 -0.99 8.36
CA ASN A 153 14.12 0.38 8.14
C ASN A 153 14.21 1.22 9.42
N ASP A 154 13.36 0.94 10.40
CA ASP A 154 13.31 1.59 11.73
C ASP A 154 13.23 3.14 11.72
N VAL A 155 12.59 3.71 10.71
CA VAL A 155 12.40 5.17 10.56
C VAL A 155 11.26 5.69 11.45
N ILE A 156 10.23 4.87 11.68
CA ILE A 156 9.02 5.31 12.39
C ILE A 156 9.10 4.89 13.85
N GLY A 157 8.99 5.88 14.73
CA GLY A 157 8.94 5.71 16.17
C GLY A 157 7.74 6.38 16.83
N VAL A 158 7.77 6.45 18.15
CA VAL A 158 6.80 7.19 18.96
C VAL A 158 7.56 8.21 19.79
N LEU A 159 7.23 9.48 19.64
CA LEU A 159 7.72 10.56 20.49
C LEU A 159 6.72 10.86 21.61
N HIS A 160 7.24 11.40 22.69
CA HIS A 160 6.51 11.78 23.88
C HIS A 160 5.80 10.61 24.57
N ARG A 161 4.89 10.91 25.49
CA ARG A 161 4.11 9.90 26.26
C ARG A 161 2.77 10.46 26.70
N GLY A 162 1.85 9.56 27.08
CA GLY A 162 0.51 9.93 27.52
C GLY A 162 -0.28 10.61 26.41
N ALA A 163 -1.02 11.65 26.73
CA ALA A 163 -1.88 12.36 25.77
C ALA A 163 -1.09 13.06 24.64
N GLN A 164 0.19 13.30 24.85
CA GLN A 164 1.07 13.93 23.84
C GLN A 164 1.81 12.93 22.96
N ALA A 165 1.66 11.62 23.20
CA ALA A 165 2.31 10.59 22.38
C ALA A 165 1.89 10.73 20.91
N GLN A 166 2.86 10.72 20.01
CA GLN A 166 2.62 10.83 18.58
C GLN A 166 3.60 9.97 17.77
N ILE A 167 3.19 9.55 16.61
CA ILE A 167 4.07 8.91 15.64
C ILE A 167 5.03 9.97 15.08
N ALA A 168 6.30 9.60 14.94
CA ALA A 168 7.34 10.48 14.41
C ALA A 168 8.26 9.71 13.48
N PHE A 169 8.96 10.45 12.63
CA PHE A 169 9.98 9.95 11.71
C PHE A 169 11.35 10.38 12.22
N ASP A 170 12.31 9.45 12.24
CA ASP A 170 13.63 9.65 12.85
C ASP A 170 13.52 10.29 14.25
N ILE A 171 14.05 11.49 14.47
CA ILE A 171 14.02 12.21 15.76
C ILE A 171 12.96 13.34 15.76
N GLY A 172 11.91 13.22 14.95
CA GLY A 172 10.84 14.22 14.82
C GLY A 172 10.93 15.06 13.56
N ASP A 173 11.63 14.55 12.56
CA ASP A 173 11.74 15.18 11.24
C ASP A 173 10.44 15.10 10.45
N ALA A 174 10.26 15.99 9.49
CA ALA A 174 9.23 15.84 8.48
C ALA A 174 9.50 14.57 7.66
N MET A 175 8.45 13.83 7.25
CA MET A 175 8.61 12.54 6.57
C MET A 175 9.47 12.65 5.30
N GLY A 176 9.37 13.74 4.55
CA GLY A 176 10.17 13.96 3.34
C GLY A 176 11.63 14.30 3.58
N ALA A 177 11.99 14.69 4.80
CA ALA A 177 13.37 14.98 5.22
C ALA A 177 14.01 13.81 6.00
N SER A 178 13.22 12.79 6.34
CA SER A 178 13.66 11.63 7.11
C SER A 178 14.43 10.62 6.26
N SER A 179 15.02 9.61 6.91
CA SER A 179 15.69 8.48 6.24
C SER A 179 14.73 7.48 5.57
N CYS A 180 13.46 7.86 5.33
CA CYS A 180 12.44 7.04 4.72
C CYS A 180 12.81 6.58 3.30
N VAL A 181 12.76 5.28 3.05
CA VAL A 181 13.04 4.67 1.74
C VAL A 181 11.79 4.55 0.85
N ALA A 182 10.69 5.18 1.21
CA ALA A 182 9.44 5.22 0.45
C ALA A 182 8.84 3.83 0.11
N CYS A 183 9.02 2.80 0.94
CA CYS A 183 8.43 1.47 0.69
C CYS A 183 6.90 1.46 0.80
N GLY A 184 6.30 2.36 1.61
CA GLY A 184 4.85 2.50 1.78
C GLY A 184 4.17 1.42 2.61
N GLU A 185 4.89 0.53 3.30
CA GLU A 185 4.28 -0.47 4.19
C GLU A 185 3.52 0.16 5.35
N CYS A 186 4.01 1.28 5.87
CA CYS A 186 3.30 2.07 6.87
C CYS A 186 1.93 2.58 6.40
N VAL A 187 1.82 2.92 5.12
CA VAL A 187 0.58 3.35 4.45
C VAL A 187 -0.40 2.19 4.35
N GLN A 188 0.07 1.02 3.90
CA GLN A 188 -0.77 -0.18 3.81
C GLN A 188 -1.20 -0.67 5.20
N ALA A 189 -0.32 -0.57 6.18
CA ALA A 189 -0.60 -0.98 7.55
C ALA A 189 -1.53 -0.02 8.30
N CYS A 190 -1.65 1.25 7.90
CA CYS A 190 -2.46 2.25 8.61
C CYS A 190 -3.96 1.96 8.49
N PRO A 191 -4.70 1.80 9.59
CA PRO A 191 -6.13 1.47 9.53
C PRO A 191 -7.05 2.67 9.28
N THR A 192 -6.57 3.93 9.48
CA THR A 192 -7.43 5.12 9.55
C THR A 192 -7.11 6.21 8.53
N GLY A 193 -6.02 6.07 7.74
CA GLY A 193 -5.58 7.12 6.82
C GLY A 193 -4.69 8.20 7.44
N ALA A 194 -4.23 7.99 8.68
CA ALA A 194 -3.17 8.84 9.24
C ALA A 194 -1.90 8.83 8.38
N LEU A 195 -1.63 7.71 7.72
CA LEU A 195 -0.63 7.57 6.66
C LEU A 195 -1.36 7.06 5.41
N MET A 196 -1.20 7.77 4.29
CA MET A 196 -1.91 7.43 3.05
C MET A 196 -1.11 7.85 1.81
N PRO A 197 -1.39 7.27 0.63
CA PRO A 197 -0.85 7.79 -0.62
C PRO A 197 -1.37 9.20 -0.88
N LYS A 198 -0.54 10.13 -1.35
CA LYS A 198 -0.98 11.48 -1.73
C LYS A 198 -2.07 11.48 -2.80
N THR A 199 -2.03 10.52 -3.72
CA THR A 199 -3.03 10.36 -4.78
C THR A 199 -4.44 9.99 -4.27
N GLN A 200 -4.54 9.58 -3.00
CA GLN A 200 -5.82 9.26 -2.35
C GLN A 200 -6.30 10.36 -1.39
N MET A 201 -5.58 11.48 -1.27
CA MET A 201 -6.04 12.60 -0.44
C MET A 201 -7.35 13.18 -0.96
N GLY A 202 -8.27 13.53 -0.04
CA GLY A 202 -9.62 13.99 -0.40
C GLY A 202 -10.48 12.90 -1.03
N SER A 203 -10.28 11.66 -0.63
CA SER A 203 -10.66 10.44 -1.33
C SER A 203 -12.10 10.36 -1.77
N GLN A 204 -12.24 10.06 -3.04
CA GLN A 204 -13.43 9.51 -3.66
C GLN A 204 -13.30 7.98 -3.75
N ALA A 205 -14.40 7.28 -3.95
CA ALA A 205 -14.38 5.85 -4.21
C ALA A 205 -13.49 5.52 -5.40
N VAL A 206 -12.91 4.33 -5.40
CA VAL A 206 -12.29 3.75 -6.59
C VAL A 206 -13.38 3.07 -7.42
N ASP A 207 -13.34 3.24 -8.74
CA ASP A 207 -14.36 2.67 -9.65
C ASP A 207 -14.23 1.16 -9.74
N ARG A 208 -12.97 0.68 -9.75
CA ARG A 208 -12.68 -0.76 -9.83
C ARG A 208 -11.34 -1.09 -9.21
N ARG A 209 -11.21 -2.33 -8.79
CA ARG A 209 -9.96 -2.96 -8.35
C ARG A 209 -9.57 -4.02 -9.34
N VAL A 210 -8.32 -4.01 -9.79
CA VAL A 210 -7.80 -4.92 -10.80
C VAL A 210 -6.60 -5.67 -10.24
N ASP A 211 -6.75 -6.97 -10.06
CA ASP A 211 -5.68 -7.85 -9.63
C ASP A 211 -4.68 -8.09 -10.76
N SER A 212 -3.40 -7.98 -10.44
CA SER A 212 -2.32 -8.07 -11.42
C SER A 212 -1.02 -8.54 -10.78
N VAL A 213 0.03 -8.55 -11.59
CA VAL A 213 1.41 -8.80 -11.20
C VAL A 213 2.22 -7.51 -11.40
N CYS A 214 3.13 -7.21 -10.49
CA CYS A 214 4.00 -6.03 -10.58
C CYS A 214 4.90 -6.09 -11.83
N PRO A 215 4.93 -5.04 -12.67
CA PRO A 215 5.66 -5.07 -13.95
C PRO A 215 7.14 -4.69 -13.84
N PHE A 216 7.68 -4.42 -12.63
CA PHE A 216 9.00 -3.79 -12.50
C PHE A 216 10.17 -4.77 -12.42
N CYS A 217 9.96 -5.98 -11.94
CA CYS A 217 11.03 -6.99 -11.87
C CYS A 217 10.46 -8.41 -11.83
N GLY A 218 11.33 -9.40 -12.06
CA GLY A 218 10.97 -10.82 -12.11
C GLY A 218 10.58 -11.47 -10.77
N VAL A 219 10.50 -10.73 -9.66
CA VAL A 219 10.01 -11.24 -8.37
C VAL A 219 8.55 -11.68 -8.48
N GLY A 220 7.73 -11.02 -9.32
CA GLY A 220 6.36 -11.41 -9.56
C GLY A 220 5.42 -11.09 -8.39
N CYS A 221 5.65 -9.98 -7.69
CA CYS A 221 4.79 -9.53 -6.59
C CYS A 221 3.35 -9.39 -7.05
N LEU A 222 2.41 -10.01 -6.33
CA LEU A 222 0.98 -9.84 -6.59
C LEU A 222 0.52 -8.49 -6.06
N ILE A 223 -0.22 -7.77 -6.90
CA ILE A 223 -0.71 -6.42 -6.61
C ILE A 223 -2.18 -6.27 -7.00
N THR A 224 -2.83 -5.29 -6.41
CA THR A 224 -4.16 -4.81 -6.82
C THR A 224 -4.05 -3.34 -7.21
N TYR A 225 -4.35 -3.00 -8.45
CA TYR A 225 -4.50 -1.64 -8.90
C TYR A 225 -5.87 -1.09 -8.47
N ASN A 226 -5.86 0.06 -7.82
CA ASN A 226 -7.04 0.84 -7.53
C ASN A 226 -7.20 1.89 -8.65
N VAL A 227 -8.30 1.82 -9.39
CA VAL A 227 -8.55 2.63 -10.58
C VAL A 227 -9.72 3.57 -10.34
N ARG A 228 -9.57 4.82 -10.76
CA ARG A 228 -10.61 5.86 -10.79
C ARG A 228 -10.46 6.69 -12.06
N ASP A 229 -11.56 6.95 -12.77
CA ASP A 229 -11.55 7.71 -14.03
C ASP A 229 -10.52 7.17 -15.02
N GLU A 230 -10.48 5.84 -15.19
CA GLU A 230 -9.52 5.11 -16.01
C GLU A 230 -8.04 5.33 -15.67
N GLN A 231 -7.73 5.92 -14.52
CA GLN A 231 -6.37 6.14 -14.03
C GLN A 231 -6.07 5.30 -12.79
N ILE A 232 -4.87 4.77 -12.70
CA ILE A 232 -4.38 4.09 -11.50
C ILE A 232 -4.09 5.17 -10.46
N VAL A 233 -4.79 5.12 -9.33
CA VAL A 233 -4.63 6.11 -8.25
C VAL A 233 -3.84 5.58 -7.07
N SER A 234 -3.79 4.26 -6.89
CA SER A 234 -2.94 3.61 -5.89
C SER A 234 -2.75 2.13 -6.18
N VAL A 235 -1.80 1.52 -5.49
CA VAL A 235 -1.50 0.09 -5.60
C VAL A 235 -1.39 -0.50 -4.20
N ASP A 236 -2.12 -1.59 -3.98
CA ASP A 236 -2.02 -2.39 -2.77
C ASP A 236 -1.29 -3.71 -3.06
N GLY A 237 -0.48 -4.16 -2.08
CA GLY A 237 0.11 -5.48 -2.13
C GLY A 237 -0.94 -6.54 -1.82
N ARG A 238 -1.03 -7.58 -2.66
CA ARG A 238 -1.90 -8.72 -2.46
C ARG A 238 -1.10 -9.92 -1.98
N PRO A 239 -1.62 -10.75 -1.05
CA PRO A 239 -0.93 -11.96 -0.61
C PRO A 239 -0.58 -12.86 -1.79
N GLY A 240 0.71 -13.20 -1.90
CA GLY A 240 1.23 -14.06 -2.94
C GLY A 240 2.54 -14.71 -2.50
N PRO A 241 2.97 -15.82 -3.14
CA PRO A 241 4.12 -16.61 -2.70
C PRO A 241 5.43 -15.82 -2.72
N ALA A 242 5.54 -14.78 -3.56
CA ALA A 242 6.76 -14.00 -3.71
C ALA A 242 6.83 -12.78 -2.77
N ASN A 243 5.71 -12.22 -2.34
CA ASN A 243 5.68 -10.93 -1.65
C ASN A 243 4.85 -10.90 -0.36
N ASP A 244 4.02 -11.90 -0.09
CA ASP A 244 3.18 -11.97 1.11
C ASP A 244 2.45 -10.64 1.42
N GLY A 245 1.90 -10.02 0.38
CA GLY A 245 1.19 -8.73 0.48
C GLY A 245 2.10 -7.49 0.58
N ARG A 246 3.43 -7.64 0.55
CA ARG A 246 4.38 -6.53 0.68
C ARG A 246 4.84 -6.00 -0.66
N LEU A 247 5.22 -4.74 -0.72
CA LEU A 247 5.72 -4.09 -1.93
C LEU A 247 6.96 -3.24 -1.62
N CYS A 248 7.85 -3.13 -2.60
CA CYS A 248 8.88 -2.10 -2.60
C CYS A 248 8.32 -0.77 -3.15
N VAL A 249 9.11 0.30 -3.08
CA VAL A 249 8.74 1.63 -3.58
C VAL A 249 8.21 1.61 -5.02
N LYS A 250 8.83 0.83 -5.91
CA LYS A 250 8.41 0.75 -7.33
C LYS A 250 7.04 0.11 -7.47
N GLY A 251 6.80 -1.03 -6.84
CA GLY A 251 5.52 -1.73 -6.89
C GLY A 251 4.38 -0.89 -6.34
N ARG A 252 4.65 -0.10 -5.30
CA ARG A 252 3.62 0.70 -4.63
C ARG A 252 3.36 2.05 -5.30
N PHE A 253 4.39 2.76 -5.73
CA PHE A 253 4.28 4.15 -6.20
C PHE A 253 4.74 4.37 -7.64
N GLY A 254 5.32 3.37 -8.29
CA GLY A 254 5.86 3.53 -9.64
C GLY A 254 4.83 3.44 -10.77
N PHE A 255 3.55 3.45 -10.49
CA PHE A 255 2.47 3.27 -11.48
C PHE A 255 2.18 4.51 -12.34
N ASP A 256 2.67 5.68 -11.94
CA ASP A 256 2.42 6.95 -12.62
C ASP A 256 2.92 6.98 -14.07
N TYR A 257 3.93 6.18 -14.42
CA TYR A 257 4.41 6.06 -15.81
C TYR A 257 3.31 5.62 -16.78
N ALA A 258 2.30 4.89 -16.30
CA ALA A 258 1.23 4.35 -17.15
C ALA A 258 0.42 5.44 -17.82
N HIS A 259 0.29 6.60 -17.16
CA HIS A 259 -0.50 7.75 -17.65
C HIS A 259 0.35 9.01 -17.86
N HIS A 260 1.68 8.89 -17.82
CA HIS A 260 2.57 10.03 -17.97
C HIS A 260 2.49 10.60 -19.40
N ALA A 261 2.44 11.93 -19.52
CA ALA A 261 2.30 12.62 -20.82
C ALA A 261 3.44 12.32 -21.81
N ALA A 262 4.64 12.01 -21.29
CA ALA A 262 5.78 11.63 -22.13
C ALA A 262 5.82 10.13 -22.49
N ARG A 263 4.80 9.33 -22.08
CA ARG A 263 4.77 7.92 -22.43
C ARG A 263 4.53 7.76 -23.92
N LEU A 264 5.37 6.95 -24.56
CA LEU A 264 5.18 6.57 -25.98
C LEU A 264 3.99 5.62 -26.08
N THR A 265 3.00 5.98 -26.89
CA THR A 265 1.77 5.20 -27.14
C THR A 265 1.76 4.57 -28.54
N ARG A 266 2.72 4.94 -29.38
CA ARG A 266 2.89 4.42 -30.73
C ARG A 266 4.36 4.11 -31.00
N PRO A 267 4.67 3.14 -31.88
CA PRO A 267 6.03 2.91 -32.36
C PRO A 267 6.62 4.15 -33.02
N LEU A 268 7.90 4.36 -32.83
CA LEU A 268 8.65 5.45 -33.44
C LEU A 268 9.71 4.90 -34.38
N ILE A 269 9.72 5.35 -35.62
CA ILE A 269 10.74 5.03 -36.61
C ILE A 269 11.59 6.27 -36.87
N ARG A 270 12.94 6.11 -36.83
CA ARG A 270 13.86 7.20 -37.15
C ARG A 270 13.64 7.69 -38.57
N LYS A 271 13.56 9.01 -38.76
CA LYS A 271 13.43 9.64 -40.06
C LYS A 271 14.62 9.36 -40.95
N ALA A 272 14.37 9.24 -42.24
CA ALA A 272 15.46 9.11 -43.24
C ALA A 272 16.39 10.33 -43.17
N GLY A 273 17.68 10.08 -43.29
CA GLY A 273 18.72 11.12 -43.23
C GLY A 273 19.12 11.60 -41.83
N VAL A 274 18.41 11.20 -40.77
CA VAL A 274 18.83 11.52 -39.39
C VAL A 274 19.88 10.51 -38.93
N PRO A 275 21.10 10.94 -38.59
CA PRO A 275 22.20 10.03 -38.24
C PRO A 275 21.94 9.32 -36.89
N LYS A 276 22.51 8.12 -36.75
CA LYS A 276 22.55 7.36 -35.49
C LYS A 276 23.81 7.67 -34.69
N ASP A 277 24.34 8.84 -34.80
CA ASP A 277 25.55 9.23 -34.14
C ASP A 277 25.30 9.37 -32.62
N PRO A 278 25.98 8.57 -31.77
CA PRO A 278 25.84 8.66 -30.33
C PRO A 278 26.35 9.98 -29.75
N ASP A 279 27.27 10.66 -30.44
CA ASP A 279 27.80 11.95 -30.01
C ASP A 279 26.84 13.10 -30.33
N HIS A 280 25.98 12.94 -31.33
CA HIS A 280 24.84 13.80 -31.61
C HIS A 280 23.61 13.37 -30.79
N LEU A 281 23.77 13.29 -29.50
CA LEU A 281 22.64 13.17 -28.61
C LEU A 281 21.78 14.41 -28.78
N HIS A 282 20.70 14.29 -29.49
CA HIS A 282 19.71 15.35 -29.80
C HIS A 282 19.00 15.83 -28.53
N ARG A 283 19.78 16.16 -27.49
CA ARG A 283 19.31 16.44 -26.12
C ARG A 283 18.32 17.61 -26.04
N ASN A 284 18.39 18.51 -27.01
CA ASN A 284 17.55 19.69 -27.07
C ASN A 284 16.48 19.64 -28.16
N LEU A 285 16.40 18.51 -28.90
CA LEU A 285 15.41 18.35 -29.95
C LEU A 285 14.16 17.64 -29.40
N HIS A 286 13.01 18.07 -29.86
CA HIS A 286 11.80 17.29 -29.63
C HIS A 286 11.90 15.97 -30.38
N TRP A 287 11.36 14.87 -29.81
CA TRP A 287 11.46 13.53 -30.43
C TRP A 287 10.95 13.50 -31.88
N SER A 288 9.95 14.32 -32.21
CA SER A 288 9.36 14.40 -33.56
C SER A 288 10.30 14.98 -34.63
N GLU A 289 11.41 15.57 -34.24
CA GLU A 289 12.45 16.01 -35.20
C GLU A 289 13.30 14.83 -35.67
N VAL A 290 13.51 13.87 -34.77
CA VAL A 290 14.37 12.69 -35.02
C VAL A 290 13.56 11.49 -35.49
N PHE A 291 12.34 11.31 -34.99
CA PHE A 291 11.48 10.17 -35.24
C PHE A 291 10.15 10.60 -35.86
N ARG A 292 9.48 9.65 -36.47
CA ARG A 292 8.08 9.74 -36.87
C ARG A 292 7.28 8.61 -36.25
N GLU A 293 6.01 8.82 -36.01
CA GLU A 293 5.08 7.76 -35.63
C GLU A 293 4.92 6.75 -36.76
N ALA A 294 4.68 5.51 -36.40
CA ALA A 294 4.39 4.41 -37.30
C ALA A 294 3.31 3.50 -36.72
N SER A 295 2.69 2.68 -37.58
CA SER A 295 1.87 1.56 -37.12
C SER A 295 2.75 0.46 -36.51
N TRP A 296 2.16 -0.43 -35.70
CA TRP A 296 2.85 -1.61 -35.18
C TRP A 296 3.32 -2.52 -36.33
N ASP A 297 2.49 -2.74 -37.34
CA ASP A 297 2.84 -3.59 -38.48
C ASP A 297 4.06 -3.03 -39.22
N GLU A 298 4.05 -1.73 -39.59
CA GLU A 298 5.19 -1.08 -40.21
C GLU A 298 6.47 -1.18 -39.38
N ALA A 299 6.38 -0.96 -38.08
CA ALA A 299 7.55 -0.99 -37.20
C ALA A 299 8.12 -2.40 -37.03
N LEU A 300 7.24 -3.40 -36.90
CA LEU A 300 7.63 -4.80 -36.76
C LEU A 300 8.21 -5.35 -38.08
N ASP A 301 7.61 -5.06 -39.20
CA ASP A 301 8.12 -5.47 -40.51
C ASP A 301 9.49 -4.87 -40.79
N LEU A 302 9.67 -3.59 -40.49
CA LEU A 302 10.96 -2.93 -40.64
C LEU A 302 12.03 -3.55 -39.74
N ALA A 303 11.71 -3.81 -38.48
CA ALA A 303 12.63 -4.41 -37.51
C ALA A 303 12.99 -5.85 -37.91
N ALA A 304 11.99 -6.68 -38.18
CA ALA A 304 12.18 -8.07 -38.58
C ALA A 304 12.96 -8.18 -39.91
N GLY A 305 12.58 -7.40 -40.89
CA GLY A 305 13.26 -7.39 -42.20
C GLY A 305 14.73 -7.01 -42.08
N ARG A 306 15.07 -6.01 -41.26
CA ARG A 306 16.46 -5.62 -41.02
C ARG A 306 17.27 -6.68 -40.25
N LEU A 307 16.68 -7.32 -39.24
CA LEU A 307 17.35 -8.41 -38.52
C LEU A 307 17.63 -9.60 -39.43
N VAL A 308 16.65 -9.98 -40.28
CA VAL A 308 16.81 -11.03 -41.29
C VAL A 308 17.93 -10.68 -42.28
N ALA A 309 17.92 -9.46 -42.82
CA ALA A 309 18.96 -9.01 -43.77
C ALA A 309 20.35 -9.02 -43.14
N LEU A 310 20.50 -8.59 -41.91
CA LEU A 310 21.78 -8.65 -41.18
C LEU A 310 22.24 -10.10 -40.97
N ARG A 311 21.35 -10.98 -40.57
CA ARG A 311 21.65 -12.42 -40.42
C ARG A 311 22.09 -13.05 -41.74
N ASP A 312 21.38 -12.75 -42.83
CA ASP A 312 21.66 -13.37 -44.13
C ASP A 312 22.95 -12.83 -44.78
N THR A 313 23.27 -11.56 -44.50
CA THR A 313 24.53 -10.94 -45.00
C THR A 313 25.76 -11.32 -44.16
N HIS A 314 25.64 -11.37 -42.84
CA HIS A 314 26.77 -11.48 -41.93
C HIS A 314 26.79 -12.78 -41.12
N GLY A 315 25.80 -13.66 -41.29
CA GLY A 315 25.65 -14.91 -40.57
C GLY A 315 24.95 -14.74 -39.20
N LYS A 316 24.57 -15.86 -38.62
CA LYS A 316 23.79 -15.89 -37.36
C LYS A 316 24.47 -15.21 -36.18
N LYS A 317 25.82 -15.19 -36.16
CA LYS A 317 26.63 -14.56 -35.10
C LYS A 317 26.65 -13.02 -35.16
N ALA A 318 26.04 -12.41 -36.18
CA ALA A 318 25.96 -10.96 -36.28
C ALA A 318 24.84 -10.36 -35.39
N LEU A 319 23.98 -11.20 -34.83
CA LEU A 319 22.92 -10.78 -33.94
C LEU A 319 23.26 -11.14 -32.50
N ALA A 320 23.03 -10.21 -31.61
CA ALA A 320 23.14 -10.42 -30.16
C ALA A 320 21.93 -9.78 -29.45
N GLY A 321 21.53 -10.37 -28.34
CA GLY A 321 20.44 -9.86 -27.51
C GLY A 321 20.88 -9.72 -26.04
N PHE A 322 20.36 -8.69 -25.39
CA PHE A 322 20.56 -8.45 -23.95
C PHE A 322 19.21 -8.59 -23.25
N GLY A 323 19.09 -9.61 -22.40
CA GLY A 323 17.92 -9.83 -21.56
C GLY A 323 18.03 -9.13 -20.22
N SER A 324 16.93 -9.11 -19.47
CA SER A 324 16.87 -8.51 -18.15
C SER A 324 16.11 -9.41 -17.18
N ALA A 325 16.57 -9.47 -15.92
CA ALA A 325 15.86 -10.10 -14.82
C ALA A 325 14.56 -9.35 -14.43
N LYS A 326 14.26 -8.23 -15.10
CA LYS A 326 13.02 -7.46 -14.90
C LYS A 326 11.85 -7.96 -15.74
N GLY A 327 12.08 -8.88 -16.66
CA GLY A 327 11.02 -9.47 -17.47
C GLY A 327 10.29 -10.60 -16.73
N SER A 328 9.06 -10.91 -17.20
CA SER A 328 8.33 -12.10 -16.78
C SER A 328 8.99 -13.39 -17.35
N ASN A 329 8.55 -14.54 -16.90
CA ASN A 329 8.99 -15.82 -17.46
C ASN A 329 8.63 -15.96 -18.94
N GLU A 330 7.46 -15.44 -19.34
CA GLU A 330 6.98 -15.41 -20.72
C GLU A 330 7.89 -14.52 -21.60
N GLU A 331 8.28 -13.35 -21.10
CA GLU A 331 9.22 -12.46 -21.81
C GLU A 331 10.58 -13.10 -21.96
N ALA A 332 11.10 -13.74 -20.92
CA ALA A 332 12.40 -14.47 -20.99
C ALA A 332 12.35 -15.62 -21.99
N TYR A 333 11.24 -16.39 -22.02
CA TYR A 333 11.02 -17.45 -22.98
C TYR A 333 10.96 -16.92 -24.42
N LEU A 334 10.17 -15.86 -24.66
CA LEU A 334 10.04 -15.26 -25.99
C LEU A 334 11.35 -14.65 -26.46
N PHE A 335 12.10 -14.01 -25.56
CA PHE A 335 13.42 -13.47 -25.85
C PHE A 335 14.40 -14.55 -26.27
N GLN A 336 14.51 -15.67 -25.53
CA GLN A 336 15.31 -16.82 -25.90
C GLN A 336 14.92 -17.42 -27.26
N LYS A 337 13.61 -17.45 -27.56
CA LYS A 337 13.11 -17.97 -28.83
C LYS A 337 13.44 -17.05 -30.02
N LEU A 338 13.54 -15.73 -29.78
CA LEU A 338 13.87 -14.73 -30.79
C LEU A 338 15.37 -14.75 -31.14
N VAL A 339 16.26 -14.91 -30.15
CA VAL A 339 17.71 -14.85 -30.30
C VAL A 339 18.30 -16.25 -30.48
#